data_be6366984f035322de5372ba981074d5
#
_entry.id   be6366984f035322de5372ba981074d5
#
_cell.length_a   1.000
_cell.length_b   1.000
_cell.length_c   1.000
_cell.angle_alpha   90.00
_cell.angle_beta   90.00
_cell.angle_gamma   90.00
#
_symmetry.space_group_name_H-M   'P 1'
#
loop_
_entity.id
_entity.type
_entity.pdbx_description
1 polymer ?
#
loop_
_entity_poly.entity_id
_entity_poly.type
_entity_poly.pdbx_seq_one_letter_code
_entity_poly.pdbx_strand_id
1 'polypeptide(L)'
;ADDAAALKTTLTRLADQRQLDLILTTGGTGFGPRDVTPEATMAVATRLAPGIAEAIRAASLAITPRAMLSRAVSVIRGKTLIVNLPGSPKAVCESMDVFLPQMPHALGLLRGEVRDCAR
;
A
#
# COMPACT_ATOMS: atom_id res chain seq x y z
N ALA A 1 -5.23 -7.34 -10.59
CA ALA A 1 -4.76 -7.83 -11.88
C ALA A 1 -3.65 -8.84 -11.68
N ASP A 2 -3.63 -9.84 -12.54
CA ASP A 2 -2.62 -10.90 -12.49
C ASP A 2 -1.52 -10.70 -13.53
N ASP A 3 -1.36 -9.47 -14.03
CA ASP A 3 -0.29 -9.09 -14.94
C ASP A 3 0.64 -8.10 -14.22
N ALA A 4 1.75 -8.61 -13.74
CA ALA A 4 2.71 -7.80 -12.98
C ALA A 4 3.30 -6.68 -13.84
N ALA A 5 3.56 -6.93 -15.12
CA ALA A 5 4.15 -5.93 -16.00
C ALA A 5 3.19 -4.75 -16.23
N ALA A 6 1.90 -5.06 -16.48
CA ALA A 6 0.89 -4.03 -16.66
C ALA A 6 0.70 -3.21 -15.38
N LEU A 7 0.69 -3.86 -14.23
CA LEU A 7 0.53 -3.18 -12.96
C LEU A 7 1.74 -2.27 -12.68
N LYS A 8 2.95 -2.74 -12.92
CA LYS A 8 4.15 -1.90 -12.74
C LYS A 8 4.09 -0.65 -13.63
N THR A 9 3.68 -0.82 -14.88
CA THR A 9 3.55 0.31 -15.81
C THR A 9 2.52 1.32 -15.30
N THR A 10 1.38 0.85 -14.82
CA THR A 10 0.33 1.73 -14.28
C THR A 10 0.81 2.47 -13.04
N LEU A 11 1.42 1.76 -12.10
CA LEU A 11 1.92 2.38 -10.86
C LEU A 11 2.98 3.43 -11.16
N THR A 12 3.91 3.12 -12.07
CA THR A 12 4.95 4.08 -12.47
C THR A 12 4.34 5.33 -13.09
N ARG A 13 3.37 5.17 -13.99
CA ARG A 13 2.72 6.30 -14.64
C ARG A 13 1.98 7.17 -13.64
N LEU A 14 1.23 6.56 -12.72
CA LEU A 14 0.46 7.30 -11.72
C LEU A 14 1.39 8.07 -10.76
N ALA A 15 2.52 7.47 -10.39
CA ALA A 15 3.46 8.13 -9.49
C ALA A 15 4.30 9.19 -10.20
N ASP A 16 4.84 8.89 -11.38
CA ASP A 16 5.84 9.74 -12.02
C ASP A 16 5.21 10.80 -12.91
N GLN A 17 4.20 10.46 -13.70
CA GLN A 17 3.58 11.38 -14.63
C GLN A 17 2.41 12.12 -14.02
N ARG A 18 1.52 11.41 -13.35
CA ARG A 18 0.36 12.02 -12.68
C ARG A 18 0.73 12.60 -11.33
N GLN A 19 1.83 12.18 -10.75
CA GLN A 19 2.36 12.67 -9.47
C GLN A 19 1.32 12.61 -8.36
N LEU A 20 0.60 11.50 -8.30
CA LEU A 20 -0.40 11.29 -7.25
C LEU A 20 0.29 11.14 -5.90
N ASP A 21 -0.36 11.64 -4.85
CA ASP A 21 0.19 11.53 -3.48
C ASP A 21 0.00 10.14 -2.91
N LEU A 22 -1.12 9.48 -3.24
CA LEU A 22 -1.47 8.20 -2.67
C LEU A 22 -2.10 7.32 -3.74
N ILE A 23 -1.60 6.09 -3.84
CA ILE A 23 -2.15 5.06 -4.72
C ILE A 23 -2.55 3.88 -3.86
N LEU A 24 -3.78 3.42 -4.02
CA LEU A 24 -4.27 2.24 -3.33
C LEU A 24 -4.53 1.15 -4.38
N THR A 25 -4.01 -0.04 -4.13
CA THR A 25 -4.35 -1.22 -4.94
C THR A 25 -5.28 -2.11 -4.13
N THR A 26 -6.14 -2.86 -4.79
CA THR A 26 -7.03 -3.82 -4.12
C THR A 26 -6.87 -5.19 -4.74
N GLY A 27 -6.74 -6.22 -3.90
CA GLY A 27 -6.64 -7.60 -4.34
C GLY A 27 -5.24 -8.01 -4.79
N GLY A 28 -5.10 -9.27 -5.16
CA GLY A 28 -3.84 -9.82 -5.66
C GLY A 28 -2.75 -9.96 -4.63
N THR A 29 -3.08 -10.05 -3.33
CA THR A 29 -2.10 -10.03 -2.25
C THR A 29 -1.98 -11.36 -1.50
N GLY A 30 -2.62 -12.42 -1.99
CA GLY A 30 -2.60 -13.71 -1.32
C GLY A 30 -1.50 -14.63 -1.81
N PHE A 31 -1.71 -15.94 -1.61
CA PHE A 31 -0.74 -16.98 -1.95
C PHE A 31 -1.02 -17.62 -3.32
N GLY A 32 -2.05 -17.17 -4.02
CA GLY A 32 -2.36 -17.73 -5.32
C GLY A 32 -1.27 -17.43 -6.36
N PRO A 33 -1.14 -18.29 -7.39
CA PRO A 33 -0.09 -18.09 -8.40
C PRO A 33 -0.26 -16.83 -9.24
N ARG A 34 -1.47 -16.25 -9.24
CA ARG A 34 -1.74 -15.00 -9.96
C ARG A 34 -1.72 -13.78 -9.05
N ASP A 35 -1.47 -13.98 -7.76
CA ASP A 35 -1.40 -12.87 -6.81
C ASP A 35 -0.02 -12.24 -6.90
N VAL A 36 0.12 -11.22 -7.75
CA VAL A 36 1.41 -10.60 -8.08
C VAL A 36 1.48 -9.12 -7.68
N THR A 37 0.45 -8.60 -7.00
CA THR A 37 0.41 -7.20 -6.62
C THR A 37 1.58 -6.79 -5.74
N PRO A 38 1.98 -7.59 -4.71
CA PRO A 38 3.13 -7.20 -3.88
C PRO A 38 4.43 -7.13 -4.69
N GLU A 39 4.65 -8.07 -5.59
CA GLU A 39 5.86 -8.10 -6.41
C GLU A 39 5.93 -6.87 -7.33
N ALA A 40 4.83 -6.53 -7.99
CA ALA A 40 4.79 -5.36 -8.86
C ALA A 40 5.01 -4.07 -8.06
N THR A 41 4.42 -3.99 -6.86
CA THR A 41 4.54 -2.81 -6.00
C THR A 41 5.98 -2.66 -5.50
N MET A 42 6.60 -3.75 -5.05
CA MET A 42 7.99 -3.72 -4.61
C MET A 42 8.93 -3.33 -5.73
N ALA A 43 8.64 -3.76 -6.96
CA ALA A 43 9.50 -3.48 -8.11
C ALA A 43 9.56 -1.99 -8.43
N VAL A 44 8.53 -1.21 -8.12
CA VAL A 44 8.51 0.23 -8.42
C VAL A 44 8.88 1.09 -7.21
N ALA A 45 9.16 0.48 -6.06
CA ALA A 45 9.48 1.20 -4.84
C ALA A 45 10.85 1.87 -4.93
N THR A 46 10.93 3.12 -4.47
CA THR A 46 12.22 3.77 -4.23
C THR A 46 12.63 3.63 -2.76
N ARG A 47 11.65 3.51 -1.86
CA ARG A 47 11.87 3.22 -0.44
C ARG A 47 10.76 2.32 0.07
N LEU A 48 11.04 1.55 1.11
CA LEU A 48 10.03 0.75 1.78
C LEU A 48 9.38 1.57 2.89
N ALA A 49 8.10 1.30 3.13
CA ALA A 49 7.35 1.94 4.21
C ALA A 49 6.48 0.86 4.87
N PRO A 50 7.09 -0.15 5.52
CA PRO A 50 6.37 -1.36 5.92
C PRO A 50 5.34 -1.17 7.03
N GLY A 51 5.42 -0.07 7.79
CA GLY A 51 4.57 0.12 8.95
C GLY A 51 3.08 0.12 8.65
N ILE A 52 2.67 0.67 7.50
CA ILE A 52 1.25 0.72 7.15
C ILE A 52 0.72 -0.69 6.89
N ALA A 53 1.42 -1.47 6.07
CA ALA A 53 1.01 -2.84 5.78
C ALA A 53 1.03 -3.71 7.04
N GLU A 54 2.01 -3.50 7.91
CA GLU A 54 2.08 -4.20 9.20
C GLU A 54 0.88 -3.86 10.09
N ALA A 55 0.51 -2.59 10.18
CA ALA A 55 -0.63 -2.16 10.99
C ALA A 55 -1.94 -2.74 10.46
N ILE A 56 -2.13 -2.74 9.15
CA ILE A 56 -3.30 -3.32 8.52
C ILE A 56 -3.37 -4.81 8.83
N ARG A 57 -2.26 -5.53 8.68
CA ARG A 57 -2.21 -6.97 8.90
C ARG A 57 -2.47 -7.31 10.37
N ALA A 58 -1.92 -6.53 11.30
CA ALA A 58 -2.14 -6.73 12.72
C ALA A 58 -3.62 -6.55 13.09
N ALA A 59 -4.26 -5.49 12.57
CA ALA A 59 -5.68 -5.25 12.81
C ALA A 59 -6.54 -6.37 12.20
N SER A 60 -6.18 -6.83 11.00
CA SER A 60 -6.91 -7.90 10.32
C SER A 60 -6.79 -9.25 11.07
N LEU A 61 -5.62 -9.51 11.68
CA LEU A 61 -5.42 -10.73 12.47
C LEU A 61 -6.36 -10.80 13.67
N ALA A 62 -6.76 -9.66 14.23
CA ALA A 62 -7.73 -9.64 15.33
C ALA A 62 -9.12 -10.06 14.85
N ILE A 63 -9.39 -9.99 13.55
CA ILE A 63 -10.68 -10.36 12.96
C ILE A 63 -10.65 -11.80 12.45
N THR A 64 -9.58 -12.19 11.75
CA THR A 64 -9.46 -13.50 11.16
C THR A 64 -8.00 -13.96 11.09
N PRO A 65 -7.71 -15.22 11.44
CA PRO A 65 -6.35 -15.73 11.31
C PRO A 65 -5.87 -15.84 9.87
N ARG A 66 -6.77 -15.81 8.88
CA ARG A 66 -6.39 -15.82 7.46
C ARG A 66 -5.58 -14.59 7.06
N ALA A 67 -5.63 -13.53 7.86
CA ALA A 67 -4.85 -12.33 7.59
C ALA A 67 -3.34 -12.60 7.51
N MET A 68 -2.86 -13.66 8.19
CA MET A 68 -1.43 -14.02 8.11
C MET A 68 -0.99 -14.45 6.70
N LEU A 69 -1.94 -14.75 5.83
CA LEU A 69 -1.64 -15.14 4.44
C LEU A 69 -1.59 -13.94 3.50
N SER A 70 -1.82 -12.74 4.00
CA SER A 70 -1.68 -11.54 3.19
C SER A 70 -0.19 -11.21 3.01
N ARG A 71 0.22 -11.01 1.75
CA ARG A 71 1.57 -10.59 1.41
C ARG A 71 1.61 -9.11 1.02
N ALA A 72 0.55 -8.36 1.36
CA ALA A 72 0.43 -6.94 1.04
C ALA A 72 1.62 -6.14 1.56
N VAL A 73 2.02 -5.14 0.78
CA VAL A 73 3.12 -4.24 1.14
C VAL A 73 2.66 -2.79 1.05
N SER A 74 3.45 -1.91 1.67
CA SER A 74 3.31 -0.47 1.50
C SER A 74 4.69 0.10 1.22
N VAL A 75 4.78 0.96 0.22
CA VAL A 75 6.06 1.48 -0.28
C VAL A 75 5.92 2.95 -0.66
N ILE A 76 7.07 3.56 -0.90
CA ILE A 76 7.14 4.93 -1.42
C ILE A 76 7.85 4.86 -2.78
N ARG A 77 7.27 5.56 -3.78
CA ARG A 77 7.96 5.83 -5.04
C ARG A 77 8.06 7.34 -5.20
N GLY A 78 9.28 7.88 -5.07
CA GLY A 78 9.45 9.33 -5.10
C GLY A 78 8.71 9.99 -3.95
N LYS A 79 7.66 10.74 -4.25
CA LYS A 79 6.78 11.37 -3.25
C LYS A 79 5.40 10.73 -3.19
N THR A 80 5.23 9.58 -3.81
CA THR A 80 3.95 8.86 -3.84
C THR A 80 3.99 7.69 -2.87
N LEU A 81 2.97 7.60 -2.02
CA LEU A 81 2.78 6.44 -1.15
C LEU A 81 1.89 5.44 -1.88
N ILE A 82 2.29 4.17 -1.89
CA ILE A 82 1.52 3.10 -2.51
C ILE A 82 1.21 2.06 -1.44
N VAL A 83 -0.08 1.73 -1.27
CA VAL A 83 -0.53 0.79 -0.25
C VAL A 83 -1.38 -0.30 -0.90
N ASN A 84 -1.02 -1.56 -0.67
CA ASN A 84 -1.83 -2.69 -1.11
C ASN A 84 -2.94 -2.94 -0.10
N LEU A 85 -4.16 -3.12 -0.60
CA LEU A 85 -5.33 -3.43 0.21
C LEU A 85 -5.89 -4.80 -0.17
N PRO A 86 -6.65 -5.44 0.73
CA PRO A 86 -7.30 -6.71 0.43
C PRO A 86 -8.31 -6.57 -0.70
N GLY A 87 -8.78 -7.71 -1.23
CA GLY A 87 -9.73 -7.71 -2.35
C GLY A 87 -11.18 -7.54 -1.96
N SER A 88 -11.59 -7.91 -0.74
CA SER A 88 -13.01 -7.83 -0.39
C SER A 88 -13.38 -6.41 0.05
N PRO A 89 -14.59 -5.93 -0.31
CA PRO A 89 -15.00 -4.57 0.07
C PRO A 89 -14.98 -4.34 1.58
N LYS A 90 -15.41 -5.33 2.36
CA LYS A 90 -15.42 -5.20 3.82
C LYS A 90 -14.00 -5.04 4.36
N ALA A 91 -13.07 -5.87 3.88
CA ALA A 91 -11.68 -5.81 4.33
C ALA A 91 -11.00 -4.52 3.88
N VAL A 92 -11.36 -4.00 2.71
CA VAL A 92 -10.87 -2.68 2.25
C VAL A 92 -11.29 -1.60 3.24
N CYS A 93 -12.56 -1.54 3.60
CA CYS A 93 -13.05 -0.53 4.55
C CYS A 93 -12.36 -0.66 5.90
N GLU A 94 -12.22 -1.87 6.41
CA GLU A 94 -11.54 -2.12 7.68
C GLU A 94 -10.08 -1.66 7.62
N SER A 95 -9.41 -1.95 6.51
CA SER A 95 -8.01 -1.54 6.31
C SER A 95 -7.87 -0.03 6.24
N MET A 96 -8.77 0.64 5.54
CA MET A 96 -8.71 2.09 5.40
C MET A 96 -8.92 2.78 6.75
N ASP A 97 -9.77 2.24 7.61
CA ASP A 97 -9.95 2.79 8.96
C ASP A 97 -8.66 2.76 9.77
N VAL A 98 -7.76 1.82 9.49
CA VAL A 98 -6.50 1.70 10.21
C VAL A 98 -5.54 2.81 9.84
N PHE A 99 -5.38 3.12 8.55
CA PHE A 99 -4.27 4.00 8.15
C PHE A 99 -4.70 5.39 7.68
N LEU A 100 -5.94 5.59 7.22
CA LEU A 100 -6.36 6.89 6.70
C LEU A 100 -6.16 8.03 7.69
N PRO A 101 -6.40 7.87 9.01
CA PRO A 101 -6.18 8.99 9.94
C PRO A 101 -4.76 9.54 9.94
N GLN A 102 -3.77 8.73 9.54
CA GLN A 102 -2.38 9.16 9.51
C GLN A 102 -1.95 9.80 8.18
N MET A 103 -2.83 9.76 7.17
CA MET A 103 -2.44 10.17 5.82
C MET A 103 -2.14 11.67 5.69
N PRO A 104 -2.88 12.59 6.33
CA PRO A 104 -2.49 14.01 6.21
C PRO A 104 -1.06 14.26 6.65
N HIS A 105 -0.64 13.64 7.77
CA HIS A 105 0.72 13.80 8.27
C HIS A 105 1.73 13.11 7.34
N ALA A 106 1.45 11.85 6.96
CA ALA A 106 2.36 11.08 6.12
C ALA A 106 2.60 11.74 4.77
N LEU A 107 1.52 12.19 4.12
CA LEU A 107 1.64 12.82 2.81
C LEU A 107 2.31 14.19 2.90
N GLY A 108 2.08 14.91 4.00
CA GLY A 108 2.79 16.16 4.25
C GLY A 108 4.29 15.96 4.41
N LEU A 109 4.69 14.89 5.11
CA LEU A 109 6.12 14.54 5.24
C LEU A 109 6.73 14.22 3.88
N LEU A 110 6.02 13.45 3.04
CA LEU A 110 6.53 13.09 1.72
C LEU A 110 6.71 14.31 0.81
N ARG A 111 5.83 15.29 0.93
CA ARG A 111 5.93 16.53 0.16
C ARG A 111 6.94 17.52 0.75
N GLY A 112 7.48 17.25 1.93
CA GLY A 112 8.37 18.16 2.61
C GLY A 112 7.67 19.37 3.22
N GLU A 113 6.35 19.29 3.41
CA GLU A 113 5.55 20.40 3.93
C GLU A 113 5.49 20.46 5.45
N VAL A 114 5.80 19.33 6.10
CA VAL A 114 5.82 19.26 7.56
C VAL A 114 7.10 18.62 8.02
N ARG A 115 7.47 18.91 9.26
CA ARG A 115 8.61 18.29 9.91
C ARG A 115 8.14 17.10 10.73
N ASP A 116 8.98 16.09 10.77
CA ASP A 116 8.78 15.01 11.71
C ASP A 116 9.16 15.53 13.08
N CYS A 117 8.18 15.71 13.94
CA CYS A 117 8.42 16.25 15.27
C CYS A 117 9.01 15.23 16.21
N ALA A 118 9.32 14.10 15.80
CA ALA A 118 9.84 12.98 16.55
C ALA A 118 9.13 12.87 17.86
N ARG A 119 8.54 12.05 18.23
CA ARG A 119 7.86 12.03 19.44
C ARG A 119 8.36 11.14 20.38
#